data_f720cf6b6f3f6c464c73435daeda394c
#
_entry.id   f720cf6b6f3f6c464c73435daeda394c
#
_cell.length_a   1.000
_cell.length_b   1.000
_cell.length_c   1.000
_cell.angle_alpha   90.00
_cell.angle_beta   90.00
_cell.angle_gamma   90.00
#
_symmetry.space_group_name_H-M   'P 1'
#
loop_
_entity.id
_entity.type
_entity.pdbx_description
1 polymer ?
#
loop_
_entity_poly.entity_id
_entity_poly.type
_entity_poly.pdbx_seq_one_letter_code
_entity_poly.pdbx_strand_id
1 'polypeptide(L)'
;MLQMTLEVLISCMHQSDWSIIQRSNIQTDVLIINQCDRDAVEEYSFPNQLGKICHARMIHTTTRGLSRSRNMALRYASGDICVFCDDDEILESDYEQTILNAFQTHVDFTIIAFKLNYDRKKCPTKTRTYNRFTSGSLSSAQIAFRRQDIIATSILFDEKMGSGTGNGGGEECKWMYQLLSKREVKAMYVPMLIATVLSGNSMWFHGYNKQFFINQGWKSRRIYGRILGLVYIFYNIIAHQKLYTQYCSNIDIIHYMLTGYMQKR
;
A
#
# COMPACT_ATOMS: atom_id res chain seq x y z
N MET A 1 -8.02 -5.38 30.03
CA MET A 1 -7.43 -4.65 28.87
C MET A 1 -8.54 -4.51 27.84
N LEU A 2 -8.76 -3.30 27.31
CA LEU A 2 -9.67 -3.12 26.18
C LEU A 2 -9.11 -3.94 24.99
N GLN A 3 -9.96 -4.72 24.37
CA GLN A 3 -9.59 -5.54 23.22
C GLN A 3 -9.34 -4.59 22.03
N MET A 4 -8.16 -4.64 21.41
CA MET A 4 -7.85 -3.86 20.21
C MET A 4 -8.82 -4.24 19.09
N THR A 5 -9.29 -3.25 18.36
CA THR A 5 -10.16 -3.42 17.19
C THR A 5 -9.36 -3.40 15.90
N LEU A 6 -9.74 -4.20 14.91
CA LEU A 6 -9.18 -4.21 13.55
C LEU A 6 -10.21 -3.65 12.57
N GLU A 7 -9.80 -2.70 11.73
CA GLU A 7 -10.59 -2.16 10.62
C GLU A 7 -9.85 -2.36 9.30
N VAL A 8 -10.54 -2.96 8.33
CA VAL A 8 -10.02 -3.12 6.96
C VAL A 8 -10.28 -1.84 6.18
N LEU A 9 -9.28 -1.34 5.45
CA LEU A 9 -9.36 -0.13 4.63
C LEU A 9 -9.29 -0.50 3.15
N ILE A 10 -10.41 -0.41 2.43
CA ILE A 10 -10.51 -0.77 1.01
C ILE A 10 -10.56 0.49 0.15
N SER A 11 -9.79 0.51 -0.92
CA SER A 11 -9.90 1.50 -2.00
C SER A 11 -10.41 0.80 -3.25
N CYS A 12 -11.59 1.19 -3.76
CA CYS A 12 -12.19 0.62 -4.96
C CYS A 12 -12.75 1.69 -5.88
N MET A 13 -13.22 1.27 -7.05
CA MET A 13 -13.87 2.13 -8.03
C MET A 13 -15.22 1.54 -8.47
N HIS A 14 -16.23 2.42 -8.60
CA HIS A 14 -17.54 2.08 -9.15
C HIS A 14 -18.23 0.86 -8.49
N GLN A 15 -17.98 0.65 -7.19
CA GLN A 15 -18.66 -0.37 -6.42
C GLN A 15 -20.12 0.05 -6.21
N SER A 16 -21.07 -0.77 -6.67
CA SER A 16 -22.49 -0.44 -6.65
C SER A 16 -23.25 -0.95 -5.43
N ASP A 17 -22.69 -1.93 -4.74
CA ASP A 17 -23.33 -2.63 -3.63
C ASP A 17 -22.31 -3.10 -2.57
N TRP A 18 -22.76 -3.89 -1.62
CA TRP A 18 -21.93 -4.43 -0.53
C TRP A 18 -21.25 -5.78 -0.83
N SER A 19 -21.32 -6.28 -2.08
CA SER A 19 -20.76 -7.59 -2.48
C SER A 19 -19.25 -7.70 -2.28
N ILE A 20 -18.54 -6.57 -2.22
CA ILE A 20 -17.11 -6.52 -1.92
C ILE A 20 -16.78 -7.13 -0.54
N ILE A 21 -17.69 -7.03 0.44
CA ILE A 21 -17.53 -7.63 1.77
C ILE A 21 -17.37 -9.14 1.66
N GLN A 22 -18.27 -9.78 0.90
CA GLN A 22 -18.23 -11.23 0.69
C GLN A 22 -17.07 -11.63 -0.23
N ARG A 23 -16.86 -10.88 -1.33
CA ARG A 23 -15.82 -11.17 -2.31
C ARG A 23 -14.42 -11.12 -1.71
N SER A 24 -14.16 -10.15 -0.83
CA SER A 24 -12.87 -10.01 -0.13
C SER A 24 -12.82 -10.73 1.22
N ASN A 25 -13.84 -11.53 1.57
CA ASN A 25 -13.93 -12.29 2.82
C ASN A 25 -13.73 -11.41 4.07
N ILE A 26 -14.39 -10.26 4.12
CA ILE A 26 -14.30 -9.34 5.27
C ILE A 26 -15.00 -9.92 6.50
N GLN A 27 -14.29 -10.00 7.63
CA GLN A 27 -14.79 -10.57 8.88
C GLN A 27 -14.73 -9.58 10.06
N THR A 28 -14.35 -8.32 9.80
CA THR A 28 -14.18 -7.24 10.78
C THR A 28 -14.90 -5.98 10.31
N ASP A 29 -14.87 -4.94 11.10
CA ASP A 29 -15.27 -3.61 10.62
C ASP A 29 -14.47 -3.21 9.38
N VAL A 30 -15.08 -2.46 8.46
CA VAL A 30 -14.48 -2.08 7.19
C VAL A 30 -14.86 -0.66 6.78
N LEU A 31 -13.87 0.08 6.33
CA LEU A 31 -14.05 1.37 5.67
C LEU A 31 -13.71 1.23 4.19
N ILE A 32 -14.67 1.50 3.33
CA ILE A 32 -14.55 1.42 1.86
C ILE A 32 -14.57 2.82 1.28
N ILE A 33 -13.51 3.21 0.58
CA ILE A 33 -13.46 4.44 -0.20
C ILE A 33 -13.75 4.09 -1.66
N ASN A 34 -14.97 4.37 -2.08
CA ASN A 34 -15.48 4.06 -3.42
C ASN A 34 -15.40 5.28 -4.33
N GLN A 35 -14.46 5.28 -5.25
CA GLN A 35 -14.27 6.34 -6.25
C GLN A 35 -15.31 6.19 -7.37
N CYS A 36 -16.37 6.99 -7.34
CA CYS A 36 -17.49 6.93 -8.28
C CYS A 36 -17.99 8.34 -8.63
N ASP A 37 -19.11 8.47 -9.33
CA ASP A 37 -19.60 9.75 -9.86
C ASP A 37 -20.55 10.49 -8.91
N ARG A 38 -20.50 10.15 -7.62
CA ARG A 38 -21.29 10.84 -6.55
C ARG A 38 -20.50 10.94 -5.27
N ASP A 39 -20.88 11.87 -4.40
CA ASP A 39 -20.42 11.99 -3.03
C ASP A 39 -21.57 11.58 -2.09
N ALA A 40 -21.36 10.54 -1.28
CA ALA A 40 -22.33 10.02 -0.31
C ALA A 40 -21.62 9.18 0.75
N VAL A 41 -22.29 8.95 1.88
CA VAL A 41 -21.85 7.99 2.91
C VAL A 41 -22.97 7.01 3.14
N GLU A 42 -22.67 5.75 3.09
CA GLU A 42 -23.58 4.64 3.35
C GLU A 42 -23.01 3.75 4.45
N GLU A 43 -23.89 3.21 5.28
CA GLU A 43 -23.54 2.31 6.38
C GLU A 43 -24.30 1.00 6.25
N TYR A 44 -23.64 -0.09 6.63
CA TYR A 44 -24.22 -1.43 6.58
C TYR A 44 -23.67 -2.25 7.75
N SER A 45 -24.52 -3.13 8.31
CA SER A 45 -24.10 -4.09 9.34
C SER A 45 -24.27 -5.49 8.81
N PHE A 46 -23.29 -6.34 9.05
CA PHE A 46 -23.29 -7.72 8.57
C PHE A 46 -22.73 -8.67 9.64
N PRO A 47 -23.23 -9.90 9.73
CA PRO A 47 -22.63 -10.92 10.56
C PRO A 47 -21.37 -11.48 9.88
N ASN A 48 -20.29 -11.64 10.64
CA ASN A 48 -19.13 -12.40 10.17
C ASN A 48 -19.41 -13.93 10.32
N GLN A 49 -18.44 -14.76 9.93
CA GLN A 49 -18.55 -16.22 9.97
C GLN A 49 -18.80 -16.78 11.39
N LEU A 50 -18.44 -16.03 12.44
CA LEU A 50 -18.66 -16.39 13.84
C LEU A 50 -19.97 -15.81 14.40
N GLY A 51 -20.79 -15.15 13.58
CA GLY A 51 -22.04 -14.50 14.00
C GLY A 51 -21.86 -13.16 14.72
N LYS A 52 -20.63 -12.64 14.84
CA LYS A 52 -20.37 -11.29 15.38
C LYS A 52 -20.83 -10.26 14.36
N ILE A 53 -21.58 -9.25 14.83
CA ILE A 53 -21.97 -8.12 13.97
C ILE A 53 -20.77 -7.22 13.75
N CYS A 54 -20.44 -6.98 12.48
CA CYS A 54 -19.44 -6.04 12.00
C CYS A 54 -20.12 -4.88 11.27
N HIS A 55 -19.42 -3.72 11.25
CA HIS A 55 -19.91 -2.50 10.63
C HIS A 55 -19.09 -2.14 9.40
N ALA A 56 -19.79 -1.87 8.30
CA ALA A 56 -19.21 -1.39 7.08
C ALA A 56 -19.66 0.06 6.82
N ARG A 57 -18.71 0.90 6.46
CA ARG A 57 -18.96 2.27 6.02
C ARG A 57 -18.36 2.47 4.64
N MET A 58 -19.18 2.87 3.68
CA MET A 58 -18.76 3.18 2.32
C MET A 58 -18.86 4.68 2.09
N ILE A 59 -17.71 5.30 1.82
CA ILE A 59 -17.62 6.70 1.43
C ILE A 59 -17.47 6.74 -0.09
N HIS A 60 -18.54 7.14 -0.76
CA HIS A 60 -18.53 7.44 -2.19
C HIS A 60 -17.89 8.81 -2.41
N THR A 61 -17.02 8.92 -3.43
CA THR A 61 -16.36 10.18 -3.73
C THR A 61 -16.11 10.36 -5.23
N THR A 62 -16.31 11.59 -5.69
CA THR A 62 -15.94 12.01 -7.05
C THR A 62 -14.44 12.24 -7.21
N THR A 63 -13.70 12.27 -6.10
CA THR A 63 -12.23 12.39 -6.09
C THR A 63 -11.59 11.12 -6.62
N ARG A 64 -10.67 11.24 -7.57
CA ARG A 64 -9.98 10.11 -8.21
C ARG A 64 -8.50 10.04 -7.80
N GLY A 65 -7.99 8.81 -7.71
CA GLY A 65 -6.58 8.50 -7.44
C GLY A 65 -6.37 7.71 -6.17
N LEU A 66 -5.57 6.63 -6.24
CA LEU A 66 -5.34 5.68 -5.14
C LEU A 66 -4.78 6.34 -3.88
N SER A 67 -3.80 7.25 -4.02
CA SER A 67 -3.24 7.98 -2.89
C SER A 67 -4.28 8.86 -2.17
N ARG A 68 -5.18 9.49 -2.92
CA ARG A 68 -6.28 10.29 -2.35
C ARG A 68 -7.26 9.41 -1.60
N SER A 69 -7.61 8.27 -2.18
CA SER A 69 -8.48 7.29 -1.55
C SER A 69 -7.88 6.78 -0.23
N ARG A 70 -6.59 6.41 -0.22
CA ARG A 70 -5.89 5.98 1.01
C ARG A 70 -5.76 7.11 2.05
N ASN A 71 -5.56 8.35 1.63
CA ASN A 71 -5.57 9.50 2.53
C ASN A 71 -6.95 9.72 3.16
N MET A 72 -8.03 9.51 2.40
CA MET A 72 -9.39 9.53 2.94
C MET A 72 -9.59 8.38 3.93
N ALA A 73 -9.14 7.18 3.60
CA ALA A 73 -9.20 6.04 4.52
C ALA A 73 -8.46 6.32 5.83
N LEU A 74 -7.23 6.84 5.80
CA LEU A 74 -6.49 7.24 7.00
C LEU A 74 -7.24 8.29 7.85
N ARG A 75 -7.93 9.24 7.21
CA ARG A 75 -8.67 10.30 7.88
C ARG A 75 -9.92 9.80 8.59
N TYR A 76 -10.64 8.88 7.96
CA TYR A 76 -11.94 8.43 8.41
C TYR A 76 -11.94 7.07 9.13
N ALA A 77 -10.81 6.37 9.15
CA ALA A 77 -10.66 5.12 9.89
C ALA A 77 -10.92 5.30 11.40
N SER A 78 -11.47 4.28 12.02
CA SER A 78 -11.87 4.24 13.44
C SER A 78 -11.19 3.14 14.24
N GLY A 79 -10.74 2.05 13.62
CA GLY A 79 -10.09 0.92 14.27
C GLY A 79 -8.77 1.29 14.97
N ASP A 80 -8.40 0.57 16.03
CA ASP A 80 -7.11 0.74 16.70
C ASP A 80 -5.95 0.31 15.79
N ILE A 81 -6.15 -0.82 15.12
CA ILE A 81 -5.29 -1.36 14.07
C ILE A 81 -6.05 -1.25 12.75
N CYS A 82 -5.37 -0.77 11.71
CA CYS A 82 -5.91 -0.74 10.37
C CYS A 82 -5.05 -1.59 9.44
N VAL A 83 -5.66 -2.23 8.44
CA VAL A 83 -4.97 -2.96 7.37
C VAL A 83 -5.49 -2.48 6.02
N PHE A 84 -4.58 -2.17 5.09
CA PHE A 84 -4.98 -1.90 3.71
C PHE A 84 -5.33 -3.20 2.99
N CYS A 85 -6.36 -3.14 2.15
CA CYS A 85 -6.79 -4.22 1.29
C CYS A 85 -7.17 -3.62 -0.08
N ASP A 86 -6.67 -4.21 -1.15
CA ASP A 86 -7.06 -3.82 -2.50
C ASP A 86 -8.32 -4.62 -2.91
N ASP A 87 -9.08 -4.17 -3.90
CA ASP A 87 -10.37 -4.75 -4.30
C ASP A 87 -10.26 -6.07 -5.09
N ASP A 88 -9.02 -6.50 -5.36
CA ASP A 88 -8.65 -7.79 -5.96
C ASP A 88 -8.04 -8.79 -4.96
N GLU A 89 -8.28 -8.59 -3.65
CA GLU A 89 -7.75 -9.44 -2.58
C GLU A 89 -8.84 -10.20 -1.85
N ILE A 90 -8.50 -11.43 -1.43
CA ILE A 90 -9.32 -12.25 -0.55
C ILE A 90 -8.54 -12.46 0.75
N LEU A 91 -9.06 -11.96 1.85
CA LEU A 91 -8.49 -12.14 3.18
C LEU A 91 -8.67 -13.59 3.67
N GLU A 92 -7.67 -14.11 4.38
CA GLU A 92 -7.77 -15.42 5.03
C GLU A 92 -8.83 -15.39 6.15
N SER A 93 -9.44 -16.52 6.46
CA SER A 93 -10.53 -16.53 7.45
C SER A 93 -10.10 -16.15 8.87
N ASP A 94 -8.82 -16.28 9.19
CA ASP A 94 -8.21 -15.98 10.49
C ASP A 94 -7.37 -14.69 10.50
N TYR A 95 -7.48 -13.84 9.46
CA TYR A 95 -6.65 -12.65 9.34
C TYR A 95 -6.77 -11.69 10.53
N GLU A 96 -7.99 -11.56 11.12
CA GLU A 96 -8.21 -10.70 12.30
C GLU A 96 -7.33 -11.17 13.46
N GLN A 97 -7.41 -12.44 13.80
CA GLN A 97 -6.66 -13.00 14.92
C GLN A 97 -5.14 -12.94 14.64
N THR A 98 -4.74 -13.25 13.41
CA THR A 98 -3.34 -13.21 12.97
C THR A 98 -2.76 -11.81 13.13
N ILE A 99 -3.45 -10.78 12.67
CA ILE A 99 -2.99 -9.39 12.76
C ILE A 99 -2.97 -8.92 14.21
N LEU A 100 -4.06 -9.11 14.95
CA LEU A 100 -4.13 -8.64 16.34
C LEU A 100 -3.10 -9.32 17.25
N ASN A 101 -2.88 -10.63 17.10
CA ASN A 101 -1.83 -11.35 17.84
C ASN A 101 -0.44 -10.82 17.53
N ALA A 102 -0.15 -10.49 16.26
CA ALA A 102 1.13 -9.92 15.88
C ALA A 102 1.37 -8.57 16.58
N PHE A 103 0.36 -7.70 16.65
CA PHE A 103 0.47 -6.40 17.35
C PHE A 103 0.50 -6.55 18.88
N GLN A 104 -0.11 -7.59 19.45
CA GLN A 104 0.01 -7.90 20.87
C GLN A 104 1.40 -8.41 21.23
N THR A 105 1.99 -9.23 20.38
CA THR A 105 3.33 -9.79 20.57
C THR A 105 4.44 -8.76 20.33
N HIS A 106 4.23 -7.88 19.36
CA HIS A 106 5.22 -6.89 18.92
C HIS A 106 4.77 -5.46 19.24
N VAL A 107 4.63 -5.16 20.53
CA VAL A 107 4.05 -3.89 21.03
C VAL A 107 4.81 -2.63 20.59
N ASP A 108 6.11 -2.74 20.35
CA ASP A 108 6.98 -1.63 19.96
C ASP A 108 6.88 -1.26 18.47
N PHE A 109 6.17 -2.05 17.66
CA PHE A 109 6.07 -1.82 16.23
C PHE A 109 4.79 -1.08 15.87
N THR A 110 4.96 0.03 15.16
CA THR A 110 3.86 0.83 14.59
C THR A 110 3.27 0.17 13.35
N ILE A 111 4.13 -0.48 12.56
CA ILE A 111 3.77 -1.11 11.27
C ILE A 111 4.23 -2.55 11.28
N ILE A 112 3.31 -3.47 10.96
CA ILE A 112 3.62 -4.87 10.72
C ILE A 112 3.14 -5.22 9.31
N ALA A 113 4.07 -5.68 8.47
CA ALA A 113 3.77 -6.21 7.16
C ALA A 113 3.64 -7.73 7.22
N PHE A 114 2.71 -8.27 6.45
CA PHE A 114 2.35 -9.67 6.42
C PHE A 114 2.67 -10.33 5.08
N LYS A 115 2.62 -11.64 5.05
CA LYS A 115 2.72 -12.41 3.80
C LYS A 115 1.40 -12.31 3.05
N LEU A 116 1.51 -12.11 1.73
CA LEU A 116 0.41 -12.34 0.80
C LEU A 116 0.76 -13.52 -0.10
N ASN A 117 -0.25 -14.24 -0.55
CA ASN A 117 -0.11 -15.25 -1.57
C ASN A 117 -0.24 -14.57 -2.95
N TYR A 118 0.87 -14.55 -3.70
CA TYR A 118 0.94 -14.01 -5.06
C TYR A 118 1.37 -15.10 -6.02
N ASP A 119 0.81 -15.17 -7.19
CA ASP A 119 1.22 -16.13 -8.22
C ASP A 119 2.68 -15.98 -8.66
N ARG A 120 3.22 -14.75 -8.62
CA ARG A 120 4.52 -14.40 -9.22
C ARG A 120 5.54 -13.79 -8.25
N LYS A 121 5.15 -13.43 -7.03
CA LYS A 121 6.03 -12.77 -6.07
C LYS A 121 6.28 -13.66 -4.85
N LYS A 122 7.55 -14.01 -4.62
CA LYS A 122 7.94 -14.74 -3.41
C LYS A 122 8.08 -13.77 -2.23
N CYS A 123 7.34 -14.00 -1.17
CA CYS A 123 7.50 -13.31 0.09
C CYS A 123 8.67 -13.89 0.91
N PRO A 124 9.29 -13.10 1.79
CA PRO A 124 10.27 -13.61 2.72
C PRO A 124 9.69 -14.72 3.61
N THR A 125 10.53 -15.69 4.00
CA THR A 125 10.13 -16.80 4.87
C THR A 125 10.44 -16.56 6.35
N LYS A 126 11.19 -15.48 6.66
CA LYS A 126 11.61 -15.13 8.02
C LYS A 126 11.16 -13.73 8.40
N THR A 127 10.88 -13.55 9.67
CA THR A 127 10.65 -12.23 10.28
C THR A 127 11.87 -11.34 10.08
N ARG A 128 11.63 -10.07 9.75
CA ARG A 128 12.70 -9.06 9.61
C ARG A 128 12.17 -7.65 9.89
N THR A 129 13.06 -6.78 10.34
CA THR A 129 12.77 -5.36 10.49
C THR A 129 13.04 -4.60 9.19
N TYR A 130 12.37 -3.48 9.04
CA TYR A 130 12.55 -2.58 7.91
C TYR A 130 13.03 -1.21 8.39
N ASN A 131 13.88 -0.60 7.59
CA ASN A 131 14.20 0.80 7.66
C ASN A 131 13.71 1.52 6.40
N ARG A 132 13.85 2.84 6.34
CA ARG A 132 13.38 3.65 5.21
C ARG A 132 13.96 3.25 3.85
N PHE A 133 15.15 2.63 3.81
CA PHE A 133 15.79 2.21 2.55
C PHE A 133 15.41 0.80 2.12
N THR A 134 14.98 -0.04 3.05
CA THR A 134 14.63 -1.44 2.77
C THR A 134 13.14 -1.68 2.63
N SER A 135 12.30 -0.73 3.02
CA SER A 135 10.82 -0.84 2.98
C SER A 135 10.22 -0.76 1.58
N GLY A 136 10.97 -0.34 0.56
CA GLY A 136 10.47 -0.20 -0.82
C GLY A 136 10.05 -1.50 -1.51
N SER A 137 10.27 -2.66 -0.89
CA SER A 137 9.80 -3.97 -1.37
C SER A 137 8.39 -4.34 -0.87
N LEU A 138 7.85 -3.58 0.09
CA LEU A 138 6.50 -3.80 0.61
C LEU A 138 5.44 -3.21 -0.33
N SER A 139 4.33 -3.91 -0.48
CA SER A 139 3.11 -3.36 -1.06
C SER A 139 2.16 -2.91 0.05
N SER A 140 1.28 -1.97 -0.25
CA SER A 140 0.27 -1.47 0.71
C SER A 140 -0.59 -2.59 1.31
N ALA A 141 -1.04 -3.51 0.50
CA ALA A 141 -1.85 -4.65 0.89
C ALA A 141 -1.22 -5.57 1.95
N GLN A 142 0.11 -5.52 2.09
CA GLN A 142 0.81 -6.25 3.15
C GLN A 142 0.78 -5.52 4.50
N ILE A 143 0.37 -4.24 4.54
CA ILE A 143 0.64 -3.34 5.65
C ILE A 143 -0.58 -3.22 6.57
N ALA A 144 -0.39 -3.64 7.83
CA ALA A 144 -1.23 -3.22 8.94
C ALA A 144 -0.46 -2.27 9.85
N PHE A 145 -1.17 -1.39 10.55
CA PHE A 145 -0.55 -0.34 11.36
C PHE A 145 -1.41 0.11 12.55
N ARG A 146 -0.76 0.63 13.59
CA ARG A 146 -1.41 1.33 14.69
C ARG A 146 -1.90 2.69 14.21
N ARG A 147 -3.21 2.86 14.11
CA ARG A 147 -3.82 4.06 13.52
C ARG A 147 -3.38 5.34 14.22
N GLN A 148 -3.42 5.39 15.54
CA GLN A 148 -3.07 6.59 16.30
C GLN A 148 -1.61 7.01 16.07
N ASP A 149 -0.68 6.06 16.02
CA ASP A 149 0.73 6.35 15.78
C ASP A 149 0.95 6.95 14.38
N ILE A 150 0.25 6.41 13.37
CA ILE A 150 0.33 6.94 11.99
C ILE A 150 -0.26 8.35 11.91
N ILE A 151 -1.44 8.58 12.49
CA ILE A 151 -2.10 9.90 12.51
C ILE A 151 -1.21 10.94 13.21
N ALA A 152 -0.56 10.58 14.31
CA ALA A 152 0.34 11.47 15.06
C ALA A 152 1.53 11.96 14.20
N THR A 153 1.95 11.20 13.17
CA THR A 153 3.02 11.64 12.27
C THR A 153 2.60 12.75 11.31
N SER A 154 1.30 12.90 11.04
CA SER A 154 0.73 13.76 9.99
C SER A 154 1.26 13.47 8.57
N ILE A 155 1.85 12.29 8.34
CA ILE A 155 2.40 11.88 7.04
C ILE A 155 1.32 11.20 6.22
N LEU A 156 1.02 11.77 5.05
CA LEU A 156 0.03 11.28 4.10
C LEU A 156 0.70 10.71 2.85
N PHE A 157 -0.05 9.92 2.08
CA PHE A 157 0.35 9.50 0.74
C PHE A 157 0.47 10.71 -0.19
N ASP A 158 1.45 10.68 -1.07
CA ASP A 158 1.65 11.74 -2.06
C ASP A 158 0.65 11.61 -3.20
N GLU A 159 -0.30 12.53 -3.28
CA GLU A 159 -1.40 12.51 -4.26
C GLU A 159 -0.98 12.66 -5.73
N LYS A 160 0.29 13.01 -5.99
CA LYS A 160 0.85 12.99 -7.34
C LYS A 160 1.41 11.63 -7.74
N MET A 161 1.37 10.64 -6.85
CA MET A 161 1.85 9.26 -7.07
C MET A 161 0.69 8.28 -6.96
N GLY A 162 0.87 7.09 -7.52
CA GLY A 162 -0.11 6.01 -7.45
C GLY A 162 -0.99 5.89 -8.69
N SER A 163 -1.77 4.83 -8.73
CA SER A 163 -2.71 4.56 -9.82
C SER A 163 -3.70 5.71 -10.00
N GLY A 164 -4.02 6.04 -11.26
CA GLY A 164 -4.91 7.14 -11.63
C GLY A 164 -4.21 8.50 -11.77
N THR A 165 -2.90 8.63 -11.47
CA THR A 165 -2.17 9.91 -11.58
C THR A 165 -1.40 10.10 -12.89
N GLY A 166 -1.26 9.03 -13.70
CA GLY A 166 -0.39 9.00 -14.88
C GLY A 166 1.11 8.89 -14.57
N ASN A 167 1.51 8.98 -13.30
CA ASN A 167 2.92 8.94 -12.86
C ASN A 167 3.39 7.55 -12.39
N GLY A 168 2.51 6.55 -12.44
CA GLY A 168 2.78 5.19 -11.97
C GLY A 168 2.81 5.07 -10.44
N GLY A 169 3.05 3.85 -9.94
CA GLY A 169 3.07 3.53 -8.51
C GLY A 169 4.30 4.06 -7.75
N GLY A 170 4.45 3.63 -6.50
CA GLY A 170 5.55 4.00 -5.59
C GLY A 170 5.11 4.95 -4.50
N GLU A 171 3.81 5.20 -4.38
CA GLU A 171 3.21 5.99 -3.31
C GLU A 171 3.46 5.36 -1.95
N GLU A 172 3.31 4.05 -1.82
CA GLU A 172 3.63 3.30 -0.60
C GLU A 172 5.12 3.35 -0.27
N CYS A 173 6.00 3.28 -1.26
CA CYS A 173 7.45 3.41 -1.05
C CYS A 173 7.78 4.77 -0.44
N LYS A 174 7.17 5.85 -0.95
CA LYS A 174 7.38 7.20 -0.41
C LYS A 174 6.80 7.34 0.98
N TRP A 175 5.59 6.86 1.20
CA TRP A 175 4.91 6.90 2.48
C TRP A 175 5.73 6.19 3.56
N MET A 176 6.15 4.95 3.28
CA MET A 176 7.03 4.17 4.17
C MET A 176 8.39 4.84 4.41
N TYR A 177 9.00 5.41 3.36
CA TYR A 177 10.27 6.14 3.48
C TYR A 177 10.15 7.33 4.45
N GLN A 178 9.07 8.09 4.36
CA GLN A 178 8.82 9.24 5.24
C GLN A 178 8.50 8.80 6.67
N LEU A 179 7.63 7.82 6.86
CA LEU A 179 7.27 7.26 8.17
C LEU A 179 8.51 6.73 8.89
N LEU A 180 9.29 5.88 8.23
CA LEU A 180 10.50 5.27 8.82
C LEU A 180 11.70 6.23 8.92
N SER A 181 11.52 7.49 8.53
CA SER A 181 12.44 8.58 8.86
C SER A 181 12.17 9.16 10.25
N LYS A 182 11.02 8.84 10.86
CA LYS A 182 10.67 9.19 12.23
C LYS A 182 11.19 8.11 13.18
N ARG A 183 11.83 8.52 14.30
CA ARG A 183 12.44 7.57 15.26
C ARG A 183 11.40 6.71 15.99
N GLU A 184 10.23 7.28 16.21
CA GLU A 184 9.10 6.64 16.88
C GLU A 184 8.41 5.58 16.04
N VAL A 185 8.57 5.61 14.71
CA VAL A 185 7.95 4.66 13.80
C VAL A 185 8.88 3.49 13.52
N LYS A 186 8.45 2.29 13.88
CA LYS A 186 9.17 1.05 13.62
C LYS A 186 8.33 0.12 12.75
N ALA A 187 8.96 -0.54 11.79
CA ALA A 187 8.30 -1.50 10.92
C ALA A 187 9.00 -2.85 10.91
N MET A 188 8.20 -3.90 10.86
CA MET A 188 8.66 -5.27 10.68
C MET A 188 7.79 -6.04 9.69
N TYR A 189 8.29 -7.19 9.27
CA TYR A 189 7.55 -8.19 8.51
C TYR A 189 7.48 -9.48 9.30
N VAL A 190 6.32 -10.09 9.30
CA VAL A 190 6.10 -11.45 9.81
C VAL A 190 5.60 -12.36 8.67
N PRO A 191 6.10 -13.60 8.55
CA PRO A 191 5.75 -14.49 7.43
C PRO A 191 4.40 -15.20 7.62
N MET A 192 3.42 -14.52 8.20
CA MET A 192 2.06 -15.00 8.40
C MET A 192 1.19 -14.56 7.24
N LEU A 193 0.47 -15.51 6.64
CA LEU A 193 -0.44 -15.25 5.51
C LEU A 193 -1.70 -14.54 6.00
N ILE A 194 -2.09 -13.45 5.35
CA ILE A 194 -3.33 -12.73 5.67
C ILE A 194 -4.28 -12.59 4.48
N ALA A 195 -3.76 -12.69 3.25
CA ALA A 195 -4.61 -12.60 2.06
C ALA A 195 -3.98 -13.30 0.85
N THR A 196 -4.83 -13.64 -0.09
CA THR A 196 -4.48 -14.10 -1.44
C THR A 196 -4.87 -13.02 -2.44
N VAL A 197 -3.92 -12.60 -3.29
CA VAL A 197 -4.13 -11.63 -4.37
C VAL A 197 -4.63 -12.38 -5.60
N LEU A 198 -5.78 -11.99 -6.12
CA LEU A 198 -6.33 -12.56 -7.33
C LEU A 198 -5.47 -12.13 -8.53
N SER A 199 -5.15 -13.08 -9.39
CA SER A 199 -4.34 -12.83 -10.59
C SER A 199 -5.05 -11.84 -11.51
N GLY A 200 -4.52 -10.64 -11.61
CA GLY A 200 -4.96 -9.57 -12.50
C GLY A 200 -3.79 -8.97 -13.27
N ASN A 201 -4.05 -8.36 -14.41
CA ASN A 201 -3.06 -7.56 -15.10
C ASN A 201 -2.80 -6.29 -14.30
N SER A 202 -1.56 -6.12 -13.82
CA SER A 202 -1.15 -4.90 -13.13
C SER A 202 -1.43 -3.66 -13.99
N MET A 203 -2.36 -2.83 -13.54
CA MET A 203 -2.81 -1.62 -14.26
C MET A 203 -1.71 -0.57 -14.45
N TRP A 204 -0.59 -0.69 -13.73
CA TRP A 204 0.48 0.32 -13.72
C TRP A 204 1.76 -0.12 -14.42
N PHE A 205 1.96 -1.41 -14.71
CA PHE A 205 3.17 -1.92 -15.34
C PHE A 205 2.92 -2.33 -16.79
N HIS A 206 3.45 -1.53 -17.72
CA HIS A 206 3.34 -1.74 -19.16
C HIS A 206 4.69 -2.13 -19.82
N GLY A 207 5.56 -2.82 -19.05
CA GLY A 207 6.89 -3.23 -19.50
C GLY A 207 7.99 -2.20 -19.27
N TYR A 208 9.23 -2.62 -19.54
CA TYR A 208 10.45 -1.80 -19.37
C TYR A 208 10.69 -0.92 -20.60
N ASN A 209 9.84 0.07 -20.81
CA ASN A 209 9.89 1.01 -21.92
C ASN A 209 10.44 2.38 -21.50
N LYS A 210 10.60 3.30 -22.45
CA LYS A 210 11.05 4.68 -22.19
C LYS A 210 10.28 5.35 -21.06
N GLN A 211 8.95 5.24 -21.07
CA GLN A 211 8.10 5.90 -20.06
C GLN A 211 8.31 5.30 -18.66
N PHE A 212 8.55 3.98 -18.57
CA PHE A 212 8.91 3.34 -17.32
C PHE A 212 10.17 3.97 -16.71
N PHE A 213 11.24 4.11 -17.48
CA PHE A 213 12.51 4.70 -16.99
C PHE A 213 12.36 6.19 -16.62
N ILE A 214 11.61 6.97 -17.40
CA ILE A 214 11.29 8.36 -17.05
C ILE A 214 10.55 8.41 -15.71
N ASN A 215 9.54 7.57 -15.51
CA ASN A 215 8.80 7.50 -14.26
C ASN A 215 9.68 7.06 -13.09
N GLN A 216 10.61 6.11 -13.29
CA GLN A 216 11.55 5.70 -12.24
C GLN A 216 12.48 6.86 -11.82
N GLY A 217 12.99 7.64 -12.77
CA GLY A 217 13.79 8.82 -12.48
C GLY A 217 13.02 9.87 -11.68
N TRP A 218 11.80 10.19 -12.10
CA TRP A 218 10.92 11.12 -11.38
C TRP A 218 10.62 10.64 -9.96
N LYS A 219 10.25 9.36 -9.80
CA LYS A 219 9.99 8.74 -8.48
C LYS A 219 11.22 8.81 -7.57
N SER A 220 12.41 8.52 -8.10
CA SER A 220 13.65 8.56 -7.32
C SER A 220 13.86 9.91 -6.65
N ARG A 221 13.69 10.99 -7.38
CA ARG A 221 13.78 12.35 -6.83
C ARG A 221 12.69 12.66 -5.84
N ARG A 222 11.47 12.21 -6.12
CA ARG A 222 10.30 12.51 -5.30
C ARG A 222 10.28 11.74 -3.98
N ILE A 223 10.84 10.53 -3.95
CA ILE A 223 10.95 9.71 -2.74
C ILE A 223 12.17 10.12 -1.91
N TYR A 224 13.35 10.20 -2.53
CA TYR A 224 14.62 10.33 -1.82
C TYR A 224 15.21 11.75 -1.83
N GLY A 225 14.60 12.67 -2.55
CA GLY A 225 15.11 14.04 -2.71
C GLY A 225 16.24 14.15 -3.74
N ARG A 226 16.95 15.30 -3.72
CA ARG A 226 17.92 15.61 -4.80
C ARG A 226 19.14 14.68 -4.79
N ILE A 227 19.85 14.59 -3.68
CA ILE A 227 21.14 13.88 -3.64
C ILE A 227 20.90 12.37 -3.64
N LEU A 228 20.14 11.87 -2.69
CA LEU A 228 19.87 10.43 -2.56
C LEU A 228 19.08 9.88 -3.75
N GLY A 229 18.25 10.70 -4.40
CA GLY A 229 17.53 10.29 -5.61
C GLY A 229 18.46 10.03 -6.79
N LEU A 230 19.53 10.82 -6.97
CA LEU A 230 20.58 10.54 -7.97
C LEU A 230 21.33 9.26 -7.61
N VAL A 231 21.77 9.11 -6.37
CA VAL A 231 22.46 7.89 -5.91
C VAL A 231 21.58 6.66 -6.17
N TYR A 232 20.28 6.74 -5.89
CA TYR A 232 19.35 5.66 -6.12
C TYR A 232 19.17 5.30 -7.60
N ILE A 233 19.21 6.29 -8.51
CA ILE A 233 19.17 6.05 -9.96
C ILE A 233 20.33 5.14 -10.37
N PHE A 234 21.56 5.51 -10.02
CA PHE A 234 22.73 4.71 -10.37
C PHE A 234 22.72 3.32 -9.72
N TYR A 235 22.37 3.25 -8.43
CA TYR A 235 22.17 1.98 -7.76
C TYR A 235 21.13 1.10 -8.49
N ASN A 236 20.00 1.65 -8.86
CA ASN A 236 18.91 0.91 -9.52
C ASN A 236 19.35 0.38 -10.89
N ILE A 237 20.07 1.19 -11.68
CA ILE A 237 20.60 0.78 -12.98
C ILE A 237 21.57 -0.40 -12.81
N ILE A 238 22.51 -0.31 -11.87
CA ILE A 238 23.52 -1.36 -11.62
C ILE A 238 22.82 -2.63 -11.12
N ALA A 239 21.92 -2.51 -10.14
CA ALA A 239 21.26 -3.65 -9.53
C ALA A 239 20.36 -4.42 -10.51
N HIS A 240 19.79 -3.75 -11.51
CA HIS A 240 18.87 -4.33 -12.49
C HIS A 240 19.44 -4.36 -13.92
N GLN A 241 20.75 -4.15 -14.10
CA GLN A 241 21.38 -4.04 -15.41
C GLN A 241 21.03 -5.20 -16.34
N LYS A 242 21.17 -6.46 -15.86
CA LYS A 242 20.89 -7.65 -16.67
C LYS A 242 19.43 -7.72 -17.16
N LEU A 243 18.50 -7.15 -16.41
CA LEU A 243 17.09 -7.10 -16.78
C LEU A 243 16.83 -5.95 -17.77
N TYR A 244 17.30 -4.78 -17.45
CA TYR A 244 17.01 -3.58 -18.21
C TYR A 244 17.66 -3.55 -19.61
N THR A 245 18.87 -4.09 -19.75
CA THR A 245 19.58 -4.16 -21.05
C THR A 245 18.94 -5.09 -22.06
N GLN A 246 17.98 -5.92 -21.66
CA GLN A 246 17.17 -6.70 -22.58
C GLN A 246 16.16 -5.83 -23.36
N TYR A 247 15.89 -4.60 -22.90
CA TYR A 247 14.87 -3.71 -23.46
C TYR A 247 15.43 -2.40 -23.99
N CYS A 248 16.49 -1.86 -23.39
CA CYS A 248 17.10 -0.59 -23.77
C CYS A 248 18.62 -0.61 -23.53
N SER A 249 19.36 0.22 -24.25
CA SER A 249 20.79 0.41 -23.98
C SER A 249 21.01 1.08 -22.62
N ASN A 250 22.18 0.86 -21.99
CA ASN A 250 22.52 1.52 -20.73
C ASN A 250 22.51 3.06 -20.86
N ILE A 251 22.92 3.59 -21.99
CA ILE A 251 22.95 5.03 -22.26
C ILE A 251 21.53 5.59 -22.29
N ASP A 252 20.62 4.90 -22.97
CA ASP A 252 19.21 5.32 -23.04
C ASP A 252 18.55 5.26 -21.66
N ILE A 253 18.80 4.20 -20.89
CA ILE A 253 18.26 4.04 -19.53
C ILE A 253 18.69 5.22 -18.64
N ILE A 254 20.00 5.54 -18.65
CA ILE A 254 20.54 6.69 -17.90
C ILE A 254 19.87 7.98 -18.36
N HIS A 255 19.82 8.21 -19.67
CA HIS A 255 19.20 9.41 -20.24
C HIS A 255 17.74 9.56 -19.85
N TYR A 256 16.94 8.49 -19.98
CA TYR A 256 15.51 8.52 -19.62
C TYR A 256 15.29 8.73 -18.12
N MET A 257 16.05 8.05 -17.26
CA MET A 257 15.95 8.25 -15.82
C MET A 257 16.35 9.66 -15.38
N LEU A 258 17.43 10.23 -15.95
CA LEU A 258 17.82 11.61 -15.68
C LEU A 258 16.79 12.62 -16.23
N THR A 259 16.21 12.36 -17.40
CA THR A 259 15.11 13.16 -17.94
C THR A 259 13.92 13.20 -16.96
N GLY A 260 13.51 12.05 -16.46
CA GLY A 260 12.44 11.99 -15.46
C GLY A 260 12.79 12.66 -14.14
N TYR A 261 14.02 12.48 -13.67
CA TYR A 261 14.55 13.11 -12.47
C TYR A 261 14.49 14.64 -12.52
N MET A 262 14.71 15.25 -13.68
CA MET A 262 14.64 16.71 -13.86
C MET A 262 13.23 17.25 -13.95
N GLN A 263 12.21 16.41 -14.20
CA GLN A 263 10.82 16.84 -14.32
C GLN A 263 10.24 17.32 -12.99
N LYS A 264 9.52 18.46 -13.02
CA LYS A 264 8.80 19.05 -11.89
C LYS A 264 7.29 18.77 -12.03
N ARG A 265 6.88 17.52 -12.21
CA ARG A 265 5.45 17.18 -12.31
C ARG A 265 4.67 17.46 -11.02
#